data_4483b74e769d92ef3524dc2a40924d29
#
_entry.id   4483b74e769d92ef3524dc2a40924d29
#
_cell.length_a   1.000
_cell.length_b   1.000
_cell.length_c   1.000
_cell.angle_alpha   90.00
_cell.angle_beta   90.00
_cell.angle_gamma   90.00
#
_symmetry.space_group_name_H-M   'P 1'
#
loop_
_entity.id
_entity.type
_entity.pdbx_description
1 polymer ?
#
loop_
_entity_poly.entity_id
_entity_poly.type
_entity_poly.pdbx_seq_one_letter_code
_entity_poly.pdbx_strand_id
1 'polypeptide(L)'
;MTPTTSSDPAAPTATTARPATAPATAPAAAPPPTAVVAAARGPHAGWLADALAEVRRDPRAADRVLPLAGRRVGRGPLRPGTDPAGVVHGTVDDAARAAVVLALATAHGGDARGLAEHLADLYRAGDTAERRGVLRGLDALAAAAPDGPPGPVVAVGRELAADALRANDTSLVAAAVGPFAAAHLDQHTWRHAVVKLVFQGTSLDAVAALDERADAELARMARDLATERRAAGRPVPDDLARLSGAAAAPRTRTADTEEP
;
A
#
# COMPACT_ATOMS: atom_id res chain seq x y z
N MET A 1 -46.58 -68.54 24.46
CA MET A 1 -46.03 -68.18 23.12
C MET A 1 -45.86 -66.66 23.07
N THR A 2 -44.69 -66.22 23.33
CA THR A 2 -44.28 -64.80 23.41
C THR A 2 -43.71 -64.30 22.10
N PRO A 3 -44.06 -63.16 21.52
CA PRO A 3 -43.31 -62.54 20.45
C PRO A 3 -42.23 -61.60 20.97
N THR A 4 -41.06 -61.77 20.47
CA THR A 4 -39.83 -61.08 20.72
C THR A 4 -39.89 -59.73 19.99
N THR A 5 -39.75 -58.62 20.70
CA THR A 5 -39.55 -57.27 20.14
C THR A 5 -38.09 -57.04 19.86
N SER A 6 -37.76 -56.85 18.59
CA SER A 6 -36.44 -56.44 18.13
C SER A 6 -36.31 -54.93 18.20
N SER A 7 -35.41 -54.43 19.02
CA SER A 7 -35.05 -52.99 19.08
C SER A 7 -33.92 -52.72 18.06
N ASP A 8 -34.22 -51.79 17.16
CA ASP A 8 -33.25 -51.26 16.18
C ASP A 8 -32.48 -50.07 16.81
N PRO A 9 -31.15 -50.07 16.79
CA PRO A 9 -30.39 -48.93 17.34
C PRO A 9 -30.25 -47.81 16.31
N ALA A 10 -30.67 -46.64 16.74
CA ALA A 10 -30.57 -45.39 15.99
C ALA A 10 -29.12 -45.06 15.57
N ALA A 11 -28.94 -44.72 14.31
CA ALA A 11 -27.70 -44.22 13.75
C ALA A 11 -27.32 -42.83 14.31
N PRO A 12 -26.04 -42.55 14.54
CA PRO A 12 -25.59 -41.25 14.98
C PRO A 12 -25.62 -40.25 13.83
N THR A 13 -26.30 -39.11 14.06
CA THR A 13 -26.32 -37.96 13.18
C THR A 13 -24.91 -37.37 13.07
N ALA A 14 -24.33 -37.43 11.86
CA ALA A 14 -23.07 -36.76 11.55
C ALA A 14 -23.26 -35.22 11.60
N THR A 15 -22.72 -34.62 12.64
CA THR A 15 -22.54 -33.17 12.71
C THR A 15 -21.50 -32.73 11.69
N THR A 16 -21.91 -32.13 10.59
CA THR A 16 -21.02 -31.54 9.60
C THR A 16 -20.32 -30.34 10.22
N ALA A 17 -19.07 -30.50 10.62
CA ALA A 17 -18.23 -29.41 11.08
C ALA A 17 -18.02 -28.43 9.93
N ARG A 18 -18.46 -27.19 10.12
CA ARG A 18 -18.20 -26.05 9.23
C ARG A 18 -16.69 -25.81 9.17
N PRO A 19 -16.07 -25.69 7.98
CA PRO A 19 -14.65 -25.41 7.91
C PRO A 19 -14.39 -24.04 8.57
N ALA A 20 -13.44 -24.02 9.51
CA ALA A 20 -12.96 -22.80 10.14
C ALA A 20 -12.36 -21.89 9.07
N THR A 21 -12.95 -20.72 8.90
CA THR A 21 -12.39 -19.65 8.08
C THR A 21 -11.01 -19.32 8.65
N ALA A 22 -9.96 -19.54 7.88
CA ALA A 22 -8.62 -19.12 8.26
C ALA A 22 -8.62 -17.61 8.55
N PRO A 23 -7.92 -17.14 9.60
CA PRO A 23 -7.85 -15.70 9.87
C PRO A 23 -7.24 -15.00 8.65
N ALA A 24 -7.88 -13.93 8.20
CA ALA A 24 -7.35 -13.08 7.15
C ALA A 24 -5.95 -12.62 7.59
N THR A 25 -4.93 -13.01 6.84
CA THR A 25 -3.56 -12.60 7.09
C THR A 25 -3.51 -11.08 6.94
N ALA A 26 -3.19 -10.38 8.01
CA ALA A 26 -2.96 -8.94 7.97
C ALA A 26 -2.00 -8.63 6.82
N PRO A 27 -2.21 -7.54 6.05
CA PRO A 27 -1.31 -7.17 4.96
C PRO A 27 0.10 -7.03 5.53
N ALA A 28 1.00 -7.92 5.12
CA ALA A 28 2.37 -7.91 5.60
C ALA A 28 2.98 -6.55 5.26
N ALA A 29 3.41 -5.82 6.28
CA ALA A 29 4.12 -4.56 6.12
C ALA A 29 5.20 -4.73 5.04
N ALA A 30 5.28 -3.77 4.11
CA ALA A 30 6.29 -3.82 3.06
C ALA A 30 7.67 -3.99 3.71
N PRO A 31 8.52 -4.93 3.26
CA PRO A 31 9.83 -5.12 3.85
C PRO A 31 10.62 -3.81 3.77
N PRO A 32 11.41 -3.47 4.80
CA PRO A 32 12.18 -2.24 4.79
C PRO A 32 13.07 -2.20 3.53
N PRO A 33 13.27 -1.04 2.90
CA PRO A 33 14.02 -0.90 1.64
C PRO A 33 15.38 -1.59 1.63
N THR A 34 16.06 -1.63 2.78
CA THR A 34 17.36 -2.30 2.97
C THR A 34 17.28 -3.83 2.85
N ALA A 35 16.19 -4.46 3.27
CA ALA A 35 16.00 -5.91 3.12
C ALA A 35 15.78 -6.32 1.65
N VAL A 36 15.19 -5.44 0.85
CA VAL A 36 14.97 -5.66 -0.58
C VAL A 36 16.28 -5.58 -1.35
N VAL A 37 17.17 -4.67 -0.95
CA VAL A 37 18.50 -4.51 -1.56
C VAL A 37 19.43 -5.68 -1.24
N ALA A 38 19.32 -6.26 -0.03
CA ALA A 38 20.04 -7.49 0.30
C ALA A 38 19.55 -8.68 -0.54
N ALA A 39 18.30 -8.67 -1.02
CA ALA A 39 17.76 -9.66 -1.96
C ALA A 39 18.16 -9.39 -3.42
N ALA A 40 18.51 -8.16 -3.79
CA ALA A 40 19.11 -7.82 -5.08
C ALA A 40 20.60 -8.24 -5.10
N ARG A 41 20.86 -9.55 -4.91
CA ARG A 41 22.19 -10.18 -4.95
C ARG A 41 22.71 -10.20 -6.39
N GLY A 42 23.04 -9.03 -6.93
CA GLY A 42 23.63 -8.91 -8.24
C GLY A 42 24.94 -8.13 -8.17
N PRO A 43 25.68 -8.02 -9.28
CA PRO A 43 26.95 -7.28 -9.35
C PRO A 43 26.80 -5.79 -8.97
N HIS A 44 25.60 -5.33 -8.71
CA HIS A 44 25.28 -3.94 -8.39
C HIS A 44 24.88 -3.68 -6.92
N ALA A 45 24.92 -4.69 -6.03
CA ALA A 45 24.61 -4.50 -4.61
C ALA A 45 25.57 -3.50 -3.93
N GLY A 46 26.85 -3.52 -4.31
CA GLY A 46 27.84 -2.55 -3.86
C GLY A 46 27.54 -1.13 -4.31
N TRP A 47 27.05 -0.96 -5.53
CA TRP A 47 26.68 0.37 -6.05
C TRP A 47 25.65 1.09 -5.20
N LEU A 48 24.61 0.40 -4.74
CA LEU A 48 23.58 1.06 -3.93
C LEU A 48 24.12 1.48 -2.56
N ALA A 49 24.94 0.63 -1.93
CA ALA A 49 25.59 0.98 -0.65
C ALA A 49 26.44 2.25 -0.78
N ASP A 50 27.25 2.34 -1.82
CA ASP A 50 28.09 3.52 -2.12
C ASP A 50 27.24 4.75 -2.43
N ALA A 51 26.20 4.60 -3.25
CA ALA A 51 25.27 5.66 -3.61
C ALA A 51 24.52 6.22 -2.38
N LEU A 52 24.04 5.36 -1.48
CA LEU A 52 23.39 5.78 -0.23
C LEU A 52 24.38 6.49 0.72
N ALA A 53 25.63 6.04 0.77
CA ALA A 53 26.68 6.71 1.55
C ALA A 53 27.00 8.09 0.97
N GLU A 54 26.99 8.23 -0.37
CA GLU A 54 27.18 9.51 -1.04
C GLU A 54 26.02 10.48 -0.74
N VAL A 55 24.77 10.04 -0.86
CA VAL A 55 23.57 10.86 -0.55
C VAL A 55 23.60 11.34 0.90
N ARG A 56 24.00 10.49 1.86
CA ARG A 56 24.12 10.90 3.26
C ARG A 56 25.17 11.98 3.49
N ARG A 57 26.23 12.04 2.67
CA ARG A 57 27.27 13.07 2.76
C ARG A 57 26.90 14.35 2.02
N ASP A 58 26.23 14.22 0.90
CA ASP A 58 25.77 15.33 0.04
C ASP A 58 24.34 15.07 -0.44
N PRO A 59 23.33 15.79 0.07
CA PRO A 59 21.95 15.64 -0.37
C PRO A 59 21.75 15.75 -1.89
N ARG A 60 22.54 16.62 -2.58
CA ARG A 60 22.44 16.83 -4.03
C ARG A 60 22.82 15.59 -4.85
N ALA A 61 23.52 14.64 -4.24
CA ALA A 61 23.78 13.37 -4.91
C ALA A 61 22.49 12.60 -5.25
N ALA A 62 21.39 12.83 -4.51
CA ALA A 62 20.08 12.22 -4.78
C ALA A 62 19.57 12.51 -6.19
N ASP A 63 19.80 13.73 -6.72
CA ASP A 63 19.37 14.17 -8.05
C ASP A 63 19.97 13.30 -9.17
N ARG A 64 21.15 12.74 -8.95
CA ARG A 64 21.84 11.84 -9.86
C ARG A 64 21.57 10.37 -9.57
N VAL A 65 21.53 9.99 -8.30
CA VAL A 65 21.40 8.59 -7.86
C VAL A 65 20.00 8.05 -8.14
N LEU A 66 18.95 8.83 -7.88
CA LEU A 66 17.56 8.39 -8.01
C LEU A 66 17.20 7.98 -9.46
N PRO A 67 17.56 8.75 -10.53
CA PRO A 67 17.36 8.32 -11.92
C PRO A 67 18.14 7.06 -12.30
N LEU A 68 19.33 6.87 -11.73
CA LEU A 68 20.19 5.72 -12.07
C LEU A 68 19.70 4.40 -11.46
N ALA A 69 18.87 4.42 -10.42
CA ALA A 69 18.48 3.23 -9.66
C ALA A 69 18.02 2.08 -10.59
N GLY A 70 17.05 2.32 -11.48
CA GLY A 70 16.52 1.27 -12.35
C GLY A 70 17.53 0.63 -13.30
N ARG A 71 18.57 1.38 -13.71
CA ARG A 71 19.65 0.85 -14.55
C ARG A 71 20.66 0.03 -13.75
N ARG A 72 20.79 0.31 -12.47
CA ARG A 72 21.80 -0.27 -11.60
C ARG A 72 21.32 -1.50 -10.84
N VAL A 73 20.10 -1.45 -10.29
CA VAL A 73 19.57 -2.56 -9.48
C VAL A 73 18.56 -3.45 -10.24
N GLY A 74 18.11 -3.01 -11.43
CA GLY A 74 17.08 -3.68 -12.20
C GLY A 74 15.66 -3.22 -11.82
N ARG A 75 14.66 -3.67 -12.61
CA ARG A 75 13.25 -3.24 -12.52
C ARG A 75 12.29 -4.41 -12.26
N GLY A 76 12.81 -5.55 -11.80
CA GLY A 76 11.96 -6.70 -11.51
C GLY A 76 10.96 -6.43 -10.38
N PRO A 77 9.81 -7.10 -10.38
CA PRO A 77 8.83 -6.98 -9.31
C PRO A 77 9.39 -7.54 -8.00
N LEU A 78 8.99 -6.92 -6.87
CA LEU A 78 9.39 -7.39 -5.53
C LEU A 78 8.74 -8.71 -5.14
N ARG A 79 7.54 -8.98 -5.67
CA ARG A 79 6.76 -10.20 -5.39
C ARG A 79 6.29 -10.84 -6.70
N PRO A 80 7.17 -11.44 -7.50
CA PRO A 80 6.82 -11.93 -8.83
C PRO A 80 5.71 -13.01 -8.84
N GLY A 81 5.55 -13.76 -7.76
CA GLY A 81 4.51 -14.78 -7.64
C GLY A 81 3.10 -14.24 -7.43
N THR A 82 2.95 -13.08 -6.78
CA THR A 82 1.65 -12.48 -6.45
C THR A 82 1.40 -11.15 -7.16
N ASP A 83 2.46 -10.48 -7.59
CA ASP A 83 2.42 -9.19 -8.28
C ASP A 83 3.47 -9.15 -9.39
N PRO A 84 3.26 -9.91 -10.48
CA PRO A 84 4.27 -10.07 -11.54
C PRO A 84 4.57 -8.75 -12.27
N ALA A 85 3.67 -7.78 -12.24
CA ALA A 85 3.86 -6.45 -12.82
C ALA A 85 4.49 -5.44 -11.86
N GLY A 86 4.60 -5.75 -10.56
CA GLY A 86 5.11 -4.84 -9.54
C GLY A 86 4.25 -3.61 -9.30
N VAL A 87 2.95 -3.67 -9.61
CA VAL A 87 2.03 -2.53 -9.45
C VAL A 87 1.65 -2.34 -7.99
N VAL A 88 1.32 -3.44 -7.29
CA VAL A 88 0.85 -3.44 -5.90
C VAL A 88 2.00 -3.23 -4.94
N HIS A 89 3.00 -4.12 -5.03
CA HIS A 89 4.11 -4.16 -4.07
C HIS A 89 5.36 -3.39 -4.52
N GLY A 90 5.36 -2.86 -5.74
CA GLY A 90 6.49 -2.16 -6.31
C GLY A 90 7.55 -3.08 -6.92
N THR A 91 8.62 -2.47 -7.38
CA THR A 91 9.75 -3.08 -8.07
C THR A 91 11.05 -2.89 -7.29
N VAL A 92 12.10 -3.62 -7.67
CA VAL A 92 13.42 -3.52 -7.03
C VAL A 92 13.97 -2.09 -7.06
N ASP A 93 13.78 -1.38 -8.18
CA ASP A 93 14.20 0.01 -8.30
C ASP A 93 13.33 0.99 -7.49
N ASP A 94 12.06 0.68 -7.25
CA ASP A 94 11.22 1.45 -6.31
C ASP A 94 11.78 1.37 -4.89
N ALA A 95 12.17 0.17 -4.45
CA ALA A 95 12.77 -0.03 -3.14
C ALA A 95 14.13 0.68 -3.02
N ALA A 96 14.95 0.65 -4.09
CA ALA A 96 16.22 1.37 -4.11
C ALA A 96 16.00 2.88 -4.02
N ARG A 97 15.02 3.44 -4.73
CA ARG A 97 14.66 4.87 -4.64
C ARG A 97 14.10 5.24 -3.27
N ALA A 98 13.28 4.38 -2.66
CA ALA A 98 12.82 4.59 -1.29
C ALA A 98 13.99 4.63 -0.30
N ALA A 99 15.02 3.79 -0.48
CA ALA A 99 16.24 3.84 0.31
C ALA A 99 17.03 5.16 0.10
N VAL A 100 17.04 5.70 -1.14
CA VAL A 100 17.62 7.03 -1.44
C VAL A 100 16.87 8.12 -0.68
N VAL A 101 15.55 8.08 -0.64
CA VAL A 101 14.72 9.04 0.13
C VAL A 101 15.04 8.98 1.63
N LEU A 102 15.21 7.78 2.21
CA LEU A 102 15.62 7.62 3.62
C LEU A 102 17.04 8.18 3.88
N ALA A 103 17.97 7.94 2.95
CA ALA A 103 19.32 8.49 3.05
C ALA A 103 19.31 10.02 2.93
N LEU A 104 18.47 10.57 2.06
CA LEU A 104 18.25 12.00 1.90
C LEU A 104 17.70 12.64 3.18
N ALA A 105 16.72 12.01 3.82
CA ALA A 105 16.18 12.48 5.10
C ALA A 105 17.27 12.51 6.20
N THR A 106 18.15 11.51 6.20
CA THR A 106 19.31 11.48 7.11
C THR A 106 20.27 12.63 6.81
N ALA A 107 20.53 12.93 5.52
CA ALA A 107 21.44 13.99 5.09
C ALA A 107 20.94 15.40 5.46
N HIS A 108 19.62 15.62 5.44
CA HIS A 108 19.02 16.88 5.86
C HIS A 108 19.07 17.11 7.40
N GLY A 109 19.38 16.07 8.21
CA GLY A 109 19.73 16.23 9.62
C GLY A 109 18.72 16.98 10.49
N GLY A 110 17.40 16.90 10.14
CA GLY A 110 16.33 17.62 10.85
C GLY A 110 15.84 18.89 10.14
N ASP A 111 16.47 19.33 9.05
CA ASP A 111 15.90 20.36 8.17
C ASP A 111 14.71 19.80 7.40
N ALA A 112 13.54 19.79 8.05
CA ALA A 112 12.30 19.25 7.50
C ALA A 112 11.81 20.02 6.27
N ARG A 113 12.08 21.34 6.21
CA ARG A 113 11.68 22.17 5.07
C ARG A 113 12.56 21.89 3.86
N GLY A 114 13.87 21.88 4.03
CA GLY A 114 14.82 21.54 2.95
C GLY A 114 14.58 20.13 2.41
N LEU A 115 14.27 19.17 3.28
CA LEU A 115 13.87 17.83 2.84
C LEU A 115 12.58 17.85 2.00
N ALA A 116 11.55 18.57 2.45
CA ALA A 116 10.28 18.67 1.74
C ALA A 116 10.44 19.30 0.34
N GLU A 117 11.19 20.40 0.24
CA GLU A 117 11.50 21.08 -1.02
C GLU A 117 12.26 20.14 -1.96
N HIS A 118 13.28 19.43 -1.48
CA HIS A 118 14.06 18.50 -2.28
C HIS A 118 13.22 17.31 -2.79
N LEU A 119 12.34 16.75 -1.95
CA LEU A 119 11.40 15.69 -2.37
C LEU A 119 10.45 16.17 -3.48
N ALA A 120 9.96 17.41 -3.36
CA ALA A 120 9.13 18.02 -4.38
C ALA A 120 9.87 18.18 -5.72
N ASP A 121 11.13 18.61 -5.68
CA ASP A 121 11.96 18.81 -6.88
C ASP A 121 12.28 17.47 -7.56
N LEU A 122 12.68 16.45 -6.79
CA LEU A 122 12.88 15.09 -7.29
C LEU A 122 11.62 14.52 -7.97
N TYR A 123 10.47 14.72 -7.35
CA TYR A 123 9.20 14.27 -7.92
C TYR A 123 8.84 15.01 -9.20
N ARG A 124 8.93 16.33 -9.22
CA ARG A 124 8.53 17.17 -10.37
C ARG A 124 9.44 16.95 -11.58
N ALA A 125 10.74 16.80 -11.35
CA ALA A 125 11.73 16.55 -12.40
C ALA A 125 11.72 15.09 -12.89
N GLY A 126 11.20 14.16 -12.08
CA GLY A 126 11.28 12.74 -12.31
C GLY A 126 10.32 12.21 -13.36
N ASP A 127 10.70 11.09 -14.01
CA ASP A 127 9.80 10.25 -14.79
C ASP A 127 8.81 9.48 -13.89
N THR A 128 7.89 8.70 -14.46
CA THR A 128 6.88 7.94 -13.71
C THR A 128 7.51 7.00 -12.68
N ALA A 129 8.62 6.33 -13.00
CA ALA A 129 9.28 5.41 -12.08
C ALA A 129 10.00 6.16 -10.93
N GLU A 130 10.55 7.33 -11.22
CA GLU A 130 11.17 8.20 -10.22
C GLU A 130 10.13 8.80 -9.27
N ARG A 131 9.01 9.31 -9.79
CA ARG A 131 7.85 9.78 -9.01
C ARG A 131 7.31 8.68 -8.10
N ARG A 132 7.13 7.47 -8.63
CA ARG A 132 6.73 6.30 -7.86
C ARG A 132 7.72 5.99 -6.74
N GLY A 133 9.02 6.06 -7.03
CA GLY A 133 10.09 5.90 -6.05
C GLY A 133 10.03 6.93 -4.91
N VAL A 134 9.73 8.18 -5.19
CA VAL A 134 9.52 9.23 -4.17
C VAL A 134 8.30 8.91 -3.29
N LEU A 135 7.17 8.49 -3.87
CA LEU A 135 5.98 8.09 -3.10
C LEU A 135 6.26 6.88 -2.19
N ARG A 136 6.94 5.85 -2.70
CA ARG A 136 7.40 4.72 -1.88
C ARG A 136 8.41 5.14 -0.80
N GLY A 137 9.18 6.20 -1.08
CA GLY A 137 10.06 6.83 -0.10
C GLY A 137 9.28 7.53 1.03
N LEU A 138 8.16 8.19 0.72
CA LEU A 138 7.25 8.75 1.74
C LEU A 138 6.64 7.64 2.62
N ASP A 139 6.25 6.50 2.04
CA ASP A 139 5.81 5.33 2.78
C ASP A 139 6.91 4.83 3.75
N ALA A 140 8.15 4.79 3.27
CA ALA A 140 9.28 4.36 4.09
C ALA A 140 9.59 5.36 5.23
N LEU A 141 9.47 6.67 4.98
CA LEU A 141 9.61 7.70 6.01
C LEU A 141 8.52 7.59 7.08
N ALA A 142 7.27 7.35 6.66
CA ALA A 142 6.16 7.14 7.59
C ALA A 142 6.37 5.91 8.48
N ALA A 143 6.94 4.83 7.92
CA ALA A 143 7.24 3.62 8.67
C ALA A 143 8.48 3.73 9.57
N ALA A 144 9.44 4.60 9.24
CA ALA A 144 10.69 4.74 9.97
C ALA A 144 10.58 5.66 11.21
N ALA A 145 9.61 6.54 11.26
CA ALA A 145 9.43 7.52 12.33
C ALA A 145 8.24 7.12 13.22
N PRO A 146 8.45 6.88 14.54
CA PRO A 146 7.36 6.53 15.45
C PRO A 146 6.25 7.60 15.51
N ASP A 147 6.63 8.87 15.41
CA ASP A 147 5.72 10.02 15.43
C ASP A 147 5.32 10.49 14.01
N GLY A 148 5.68 9.71 12.98
CA GLY A 148 5.48 10.06 11.59
C GLY A 148 6.47 11.09 11.03
N PRO A 149 6.38 11.40 9.72
CA PRO A 149 7.23 12.39 9.08
C PRO A 149 6.96 13.80 9.61
N PRO A 150 7.95 14.72 9.59
CA PRO A 150 7.74 16.12 9.99
C PRO A 150 6.68 16.84 9.17
N GLY A 151 5.98 17.82 9.78
CA GLY A 151 4.87 18.56 9.18
C GLY A 151 5.13 19.08 7.75
N PRO A 152 6.26 19.71 7.43
CA PRO A 152 6.58 20.15 6.06
C PRO A 152 6.64 18.99 5.07
N VAL A 153 7.18 17.82 5.46
CA VAL A 153 7.22 16.61 4.62
C VAL A 153 5.81 16.05 4.42
N VAL A 154 4.97 16.06 5.46
CA VAL A 154 3.56 15.66 5.35
C VAL A 154 2.81 16.56 4.38
N ALA A 155 3.00 17.89 4.46
CA ALA A 155 2.33 18.85 3.58
C ALA A 155 2.66 18.57 2.11
N VAL A 156 3.95 18.53 1.79
CA VAL A 156 4.42 18.22 0.43
C VAL A 156 3.99 16.84 -0.02
N GLY A 157 4.13 15.81 0.83
CA GLY A 157 3.75 14.45 0.48
C GLY A 157 2.26 14.31 0.10
N ARG A 158 1.36 15.07 0.76
CA ARG A 158 -0.05 15.15 0.37
C ARG A 158 -0.25 15.74 -1.03
N GLU A 159 0.49 16.79 -1.38
CA GLU A 159 0.45 17.41 -2.71
C GLU A 159 0.94 16.41 -3.78
N LEU A 160 2.05 15.72 -3.52
CA LEU A 160 2.61 14.75 -4.44
C LEU A 160 1.68 13.54 -4.64
N ALA A 161 1.09 13.04 -3.56
CA ALA A 161 0.08 11.97 -3.64
C ALA A 161 -1.15 12.43 -4.43
N ALA A 162 -1.66 13.63 -4.18
CA ALA A 162 -2.78 14.19 -4.91
C ALA A 162 -2.47 14.37 -6.40
N ASP A 163 -1.22 14.74 -6.76
CA ASP A 163 -0.77 14.80 -8.15
C ASP A 163 -0.75 13.41 -8.81
N ALA A 164 -0.16 12.42 -8.15
CA ALA A 164 -0.13 11.04 -8.61
C ALA A 164 -1.53 10.47 -8.83
N LEU A 165 -2.49 10.80 -7.96
CA LEU A 165 -3.89 10.39 -8.09
C LEU A 165 -4.60 11.00 -9.30
N ARG A 166 -4.07 12.05 -9.94
CA ARG A 166 -4.60 12.57 -11.21
C ARG A 166 -4.05 11.85 -12.44
N ALA A 167 -2.96 11.10 -12.29
CA ALA A 167 -2.36 10.36 -13.39
C ALA A 167 -3.24 9.20 -13.89
N ASN A 168 -3.00 8.77 -15.13
CA ASN A 168 -3.61 7.56 -15.69
C ASN A 168 -2.74 6.31 -15.52
N ASP A 169 -1.53 6.45 -15.00
CA ASP A 169 -0.62 5.35 -14.74
C ASP A 169 -1.02 4.61 -13.46
N THR A 170 -1.39 3.34 -13.62
CA THR A 170 -1.91 2.51 -12.52
C THR A 170 -0.87 2.26 -11.43
N SER A 171 0.41 2.15 -11.79
CA SER A 171 1.49 1.92 -10.84
C SER A 171 1.78 3.16 -9.98
N LEU A 172 1.63 4.35 -10.56
CA LEU A 172 1.76 5.61 -9.84
C LEU A 172 0.59 5.83 -8.88
N VAL A 173 -0.64 5.55 -9.34
CA VAL A 173 -1.85 5.62 -8.48
C VAL A 173 -1.75 4.62 -7.33
N ALA A 174 -1.29 3.38 -7.58
CA ALA A 174 -1.07 2.37 -6.55
C ALA A 174 -0.02 2.81 -5.51
N ALA A 175 1.04 3.48 -5.93
CA ALA A 175 2.05 4.02 -5.00
C ALA A 175 1.51 5.18 -4.14
N ALA A 176 0.47 5.87 -4.60
CA ALA A 176 -0.13 7.01 -3.90
C ALA A 176 -1.23 6.62 -2.88
N VAL A 177 -1.47 5.32 -2.66
CA VAL A 177 -2.45 4.81 -1.68
C VAL A 177 -1.81 3.92 -0.60
N GLY A 178 -0.50 4.00 -0.45
CA GLY A 178 0.30 3.28 0.54
C GLY A 178 0.15 3.81 1.98
N PRO A 179 1.03 3.37 2.90
CA PRO A 179 1.01 3.74 4.32
C PRO A 179 1.01 5.25 4.59
N PHE A 180 1.81 6.02 3.85
CA PHE A 180 1.80 7.48 3.97
C PHE A 180 0.42 8.08 3.68
N ALA A 181 -0.19 7.65 2.58
CA ALA A 181 -1.52 8.11 2.20
C ALA A 181 -2.61 7.69 3.20
N ALA A 182 -2.49 6.47 3.74
CA ALA A 182 -3.39 5.97 4.77
C ALA A 182 -3.37 6.85 6.03
N ALA A 183 -2.20 7.35 6.42
CA ALA A 183 -2.04 8.19 7.61
C ALA A 183 -2.40 9.67 7.37
N HIS A 184 -2.18 10.19 6.15
CA HIS A 184 -2.12 11.63 5.95
C HIS A 184 -3.10 12.21 4.93
N LEU A 185 -3.68 11.40 4.01
CA LEU A 185 -4.74 11.91 3.13
C LEU A 185 -6.05 12.09 3.91
N ASP A 186 -6.77 13.17 3.59
CA ASP A 186 -8.12 13.33 4.08
C ASP A 186 -9.05 12.22 3.55
N GLN A 187 -10.17 11.99 4.25
CA GLN A 187 -11.05 10.87 3.99
C GLN A 187 -11.73 10.97 2.61
N HIS A 188 -12.04 12.18 2.14
CA HIS A 188 -12.65 12.38 0.83
C HIS A 188 -11.68 12.00 -0.29
N THR A 189 -10.46 12.56 -0.28
CA THR A 189 -9.42 12.26 -1.26
C THR A 189 -9.06 10.77 -1.26
N TRP A 190 -8.94 10.17 -0.07
CA TRP A 190 -8.63 8.74 0.06
C TRP A 190 -9.73 7.85 -0.54
N ARG A 191 -11.03 8.11 -0.28
CA ARG A 191 -12.12 7.33 -0.89
C ARG A 191 -12.08 7.38 -2.42
N HIS A 192 -11.90 8.58 -2.98
CA HIS A 192 -11.81 8.75 -4.43
C HIS A 192 -10.60 8.01 -5.03
N ALA A 193 -9.47 7.98 -4.32
CA ALA A 193 -8.29 7.22 -4.71
C ALA A 193 -8.58 5.71 -4.78
N VAL A 194 -9.24 5.16 -3.75
CA VAL A 194 -9.62 3.74 -3.68
C VAL A 194 -10.57 3.37 -4.83
N VAL A 195 -11.61 4.17 -5.07
CA VAL A 195 -12.56 3.93 -6.17
C VAL A 195 -11.87 4.02 -7.53
N LYS A 196 -10.97 5.01 -7.71
CA LYS A 196 -10.18 5.15 -8.95
C LYS A 196 -9.30 3.94 -9.20
N LEU A 197 -8.64 3.41 -8.16
CA LEU A 197 -7.80 2.22 -8.26
C LEU A 197 -8.58 1.03 -8.84
N VAL A 198 -9.76 0.75 -8.27
CA VAL A 198 -10.64 -0.33 -8.74
C VAL A 198 -11.17 -0.03 -10.15
N PHE A 199 -11.51 1.22 -10.45
CA PHE A 199 -11.93 1.62 -11.80
C PHE A 199 -10.84 1.32 -12.84
N GLN A 200 -9.57 1.50 -12.49
CA GLN A 200 -8.41 1.19 -13.35
C GLN A 200 -8.06 -0.32 -13.39
N GLY A 201 -8.75 -1.16 -12.64
CA GLY A 201 -8.51 -2.61 -12.58
C GLY A 201 -7.29 -3.01 -11.75
N THR A 202 -6.85 -2.14 -10.84
CA THR A 202 -5.76 -2.45 -9.90
C THR A 202 -6.33 -3.00 -8.60
N SER A 203 -5.67 -4.04 -8.03
CA SER A 203 -6.11 -4.69 -6.79
C SER A 203 -6.12 -3.74 -5.59
N LEU A 204 -7.14 -3.90 -4.73
CA LEU A 204 -7.22 -3.24 -3.44
C LEU A 204 -6.09 -3.61 -2.45
N ASP A 205 -5.31 -4.64 -2.76
CA ASP A 205 -4.13 -5.00 -1.96
C ASP A 205 -3.04 -3.91 -1.98
N ALA A 206 -3.12 -2.95 -2.91
CA ALA A 206 -2.27 -1.75 -2.91
C ALA A 206 -2.67 -0.72 -1.84
N VAL A 207 -3.90 -0.80 -1.29
CA VAL A 207 -4.44 0.21 -0.38
C VAL A 207 -4.06 -0.13 1.06
N ALA A 208 -3.26 0.70 1.69
CA ALA A 208 -2.96 0.56 3.11
C ALA A 208 -4.15 1.00 3.98
N ALA A 209 -4.32 0.33 5.13
CA ALA A 209 -5.38 0.59 6.12
C ALA A 209 -6.80 0.61 5.51
N LEU A 210 -7.07 -0.28 4.54
CA LEU A 210 -8.37 -0.34 3.88
C LEU A 210 -9.48 -0.64 4.88
N ASP A 211 -9.29 -1.65 5.72
CA ASP A 211 -10.33 -2.12 6.65
C ASP A 211 -10.58 -1.11 7.78
N GLU A 212 -9.57 -0.34 8.17
CA GLU A 212 -9.68 0.70 9.20
C GLU A 212 -10.34 1.97 8.69
N ARG A 213 -10.15 2.28 7.40
CA ARG A 213 -10.63 3.53 6.79
C ARG A 213 -11.90 3.37 5.96
N ALA A 214 -12.24 2.15 5.55
CA ALA A 214 -13.46 1.90 4.80
C ALA A 214 -14.69 2.30 5.63
N ASP A 215 -15.62 3.01 4.99
CA ASP A 215 -16.83 3.50 5.62
C ASP A 215 -18.07 3.39 4.70
N ALA A 216 -19.23 3.77 5.24
CA ALA A 216 -20.49 3.66 4.52
C ALA A 216 -20.51 4.46 3.21
N GLU A 217 -19.80 5.59 3.15
CA GLU A 217 -19.72 6.41 1.94
C GLU A 217 -18.87 5.73 0.86
N LEU A 218 -17.72 5.14 1.21
CA LEU A 218 -16.93 4.36 0.28
C LEU A 218 -17.74 3.17 -0.29
N ALA A 219 -18.49 2.48 0.58
CA ALA A 219 -19.35 1.38 0.15
C ALA A 219 -20.49 1.86 -0.78
N ARG A 220 -21.05 3.06 -0.54
CA ARG A 220 -22.02 3.67 -1.44
C ARG A 220 -21.39 3.95 -2.81
N MET A 221 -20.23 4.61 -2.85
CA MET A 221 -19.49 4.89 -4.09
C MET A 221 -19.18 3.62 -4.88
N ALA A 222 -18.79 2.54 -4.19
CA ALA A 222 -18.53 1.25 -4.84
C ALA A 222 -19.80 0.64 -5.46
N ARG A 223 -20.95 0.71 -4.78
CA ARG A 223 -22.23 0.24 -5.31
C ARG A 223 -22.68 1.05 -6.54
N ASP A 224 -22.49 2.38 -6.50
CA ASP A 224 -22.84 3.26 -7.60
C ASP A 224 -22.01 2.90 -8.83
N LEU A 225 -20.69 2.75 -8.68
CA LEU A 225 -19.79 2.33 -9.75
C LEU A 225 -20.14 0.92 -10.27
N ALA A 226 -20.50 -0.02 -9.39
CA ALA A 226 -20.91 -1.36 -9.81
C ALA A 226 -22.22 -1.31 -10.63
N THR A 227 -23.14 -0.45 -10.25
CA THR A 227 -24.42 -0.24 -10.97
C THR A 227 -24.18 0.38 -12.35
N GLU A 228 -23.34 1.41 -12.44
CA GLU A 228 -22.94 2.03 -13.70
C GLU A 228 -22.29 1.01 -14.66
N ARG A 229 -21.36 0.20 -14.14
CA ARG A 229 -20.69 -0.84 -14.96
C ARG A 229 -21.68 -1.87 -15.50
N ARG A 230 -22.64 -2.34 -14.67
CA ARG A 230 -23.70 -3.27 -15.11
C ARG A 230 -24.58 -2.65 -16.19
N ALA A 231 -25.00 -1.39 -15.99
CA ALA A 231 -25.81 -0.68 -16.98
C ALA A 231 -25.08 -0.50 -18.33
N ALA A 232 -23.75 -0.35 -18.28
CA ALA A 232 -22.89 -0.27 -19.47
C ALA A 232 -22.49 -1.65 -20.04
N GLY A 233 -23.02 -2.76 -19.53
CA GLY A 233 -22.65 -4.11 -19.96
C GLY A 233 -21.20 -4.50 -19.67
N ARG A 234 -20.55 -3.84 -18.71
CA ARG A 234 -19.15 -4.09 -18.31
C ARG A 234 -19.07 -5.04 -17.12
N PRO A 235 -18.04 -5.88 -17.01
CA PRO A 235 -17.85 -6.74 -15.85
C PRO A 235 -17.64 -5.90 -14.59
N VAL A 236 -18.18 -6.39 -13.48
CA VAL A 236 -17.99 -5.77 -12.15
C VAL A 236 -16.84 -6.49 -11.46
N PRO A 237 -15.72 -5.81 -11.15
CA PRO A 237 -14.61 -6.42 -10.41
C PRO A 237 -15.05 -6.90 -9.01
N ASP A 238 -14.45 -8.01 -8.55
CA ASP A 238 -14.71 -8.56 -7.21
C ASP A 238 -14.37 -7.56 -6.09
N ASP A 239 -13.38 -6.71 -6.31
CA ASP A 239 -12.99 -5.63 -5.38
C ASP A 239 -14.15 -4.65 -5.11
N LEU A 240 -15.07 -4.41 -6.06
CA LEU A 240 -16.27 -3.60 -5.79
C LEU A 240 -17.24 -4.31 -4.84
N ALA A 241 -17.33 -5.63 -4.92
CA ALA A 241 -18.12 -6.41 -3.97
C ALA A 241 -17.50 -6.35 -2.56
N ARG A 242 -16.16 -6.46 -2.48
CA ARG A 242 -15.40 -6.32 -1.22
C ARG A 242 -15.64 -4.96 -0.56
N LEU A 243 -15.52 -3.86 -1.31
CA LEU A 243 -15.80 -2.50 -0.79
C LEU A 243 -17.25 -2.33 -0.33
N SER A 244 -18.19 -2.89 -1.08
CA SER A 244 -19.62 -2.80 -0.74
C SER A 244 -19.98 -3.52 0.56
N GLY A 245 -19.23 -4.59 0.91
CA GLY A 245 -19.42 -5.40 2.12
C GLY A 245 -18.66 -4.87 3.34
N ALA A 246 -17.55 -4.15 3.15
CA ALA A 246 -16.68 -3.68 4.23
C ALA A 246 -17.40 -2.73 5.23
N ALA A 247 -18.41 -1.99 4.79
CA ALA A 247 -19.21 -1.12 5.66
C ALA A 247 -20.23 -1.85 6.53
N ALA A 248 -20.41 -3.17 6.37
CA ALA A 248 -21.40 -3.95 7.12
C ALA A 248 -20.84 -4.52 8.43
N ALA A 249 -19.54 -4.44 8.70
CA ALA A 249 -18.97 -4.85 9.97
C ALA A 249 -19.16 -3.76 11.03
N PRO A 250 -19.93 -4.02 12.13
CA PRO A 250 -20.09 -3.04 13.20
C PRO A 250 -18.70 -2.81 13.85
N ARG A 251 -18.29 -1.55 13.94
CA ARG A 251 -17.16 -1.17 14.79
C ARG A 251 -17.57 -1.43 16.24
N THR A 252 -17.06 -2.50 16.83
CA THR A 252 -17.14 -2.69 18.29
C THR A 252 -16.30 -1.60 18.93
N ARG A 253 -16.96 -0.52 19.32
CA ARG A 253 -16.42 0.47 20.23
C ARG A 253 -16.32 -0.24 21.57
N THR A 254 -15.10 -0.62 22.00
CA THR A 254 -14.86 -0.96 23.40
C THR A 254 -15.20 0.29 24.20
N ALA A 255 -16.38 0.26 24.83
CA ALA A 255 -16.72 1.23 25.85
C ALA A 255 -15.82 0.90 27.05
N ASP A 256 -14.89 1.80 27.37
CA ASP A 256 -14.27 1.83 28.69
C ASP A 256 -15.41 2.05 29.70
N THR A 257 -15.72 0.99 30.43
CA THR A 257 -16.60 1.07 31.61
C THR A 257 -15.72 1.60 32.72
N GLU A 258 -15.75 2.89 32.94
CA GLU A 258 -15.45 3.44 34.27
C GLU A 258 -16.58 3.00 35.21
N GLU A 259 -16.25 2.17 36.16
CA GLU A 259 -17.07 1.94 37.36
C GLU A 259 -16.62 2.87 38.49
N PRO A 260 -17.58 3.37 39.29
CA PRO A 260 -17.35 4.37 40.32
C PRO A 260 -16.65 3.83 41.59
#